data_4d1cf7b1cb2f1da7a7501f0ff3ff5b26
#
_entry.id   4d1cf7b1cb2f1da7a7501f0ff3ff5b26
#
_cell.length_a   1.000
_cell.length_b   1.000
_cell.length_c   1.000
_cell.angle_alpha   90.00
_cell.angle_beta   90.00
_cell.angle_gamma   90.00
#
_symmetry.space_group_name_H-M   'P 1'
#
loop_
_entity.id
_entity.type
_entity.pdbx_description
1 polymer ?
#
loop_
_entity_poly.entity_id
_entity_poly.type
_entity_poly.pdbx_seq_one_letter_code
_entity_poly.pdbx_strand_id
1 'polypeptide(L)'
;SRSIKKPTPQKISNLIGNEFPYYISGNWADPSRAKRIDNVLKDIKQATISDMKNLQLDYHSNLASTLVPSILNHTDSNSVYGHSEIYFALKNWNYVESPESVGALVFHVFLMSFIKSIYSDEINLLGDNYFEIFSSLKYFLNRNIREILNGNSNSWVDDIKTNDKIETVNDQVRNSLIDTHNYLTKHFGPNKSNWKWGDAHTAT
;
A
#
# COMPACT_ATOMS: atom_id res chain seq x y z
N SER A 1 3.93 28.92 4.16
CA SER A 1 3.37 27.57 4.27
C SER A 1 4.30 26.69 5.11
N ARG A 2 3.84 26.30 6.28
CA ARG A 2 4.62 25.39 7.13
C ARG A 2 4.42 23.98 6.60
N SER A 3 5.43 23.47 5.91
CA SER A 3 5.53 22.04 5.60
C SER A 3 5.37 21.24 6.90
N ILE A 4 4.34 20.38 6.97
CA ILE A 4 4.15 19.43 8.07
C ILE A 4 5.17 18.32 7.88
N LYS A 5 6.47 18.63 8.00
CA LYS A 5 7.50 17.61 8.16
C LYS A 5 7.37 17.09 9.59
N LYS A 6 7.17 15.79 9.73
CA LYS A 6 7.24 15.13 11.05
C LYS A 6 8.55 15.56 11.70
N PRO A 7 8.51 16.13 12.91
CA PRO A 7 9.75 16.47 13.58
C PRO A 7 10.52 15.20 13.87
N THR A 8 11.79 15.18 13.50
CA THR A 8 12.71 14.15 13.98
C THR A 8 12.93 14.36 15.49
N PRO A 9 13.33 13.35 16.25
CA PRO A 9 13.69 13.51 17.66
C PRO A 9 14.62 14.70 17.90
N GLN A 10 15.59 14.89 17.02
CA GLN A 10 16.54 16.02 17.04
C GLN A 10 15.85 17.39 16.83
N LYS A 11 14.80 17.44 16.01
CA LYS A 11 14.04 18.68 15.75
C LYS A 11 13.14 19.07 16.93
N ILE A 12 12.60 18.09 17.63
CA ILE A 12 11.84 18.30 18.87
C ILE A 12 12.78 18.79 19.97
N SER A 13 13.96 18.18 20.12
CA SER A 13 15.00 18.59 21.03
C SER A 13 15.42 20.05 20.83
N ASN A 14 15.54 20.51 19.58
CA ASN A 14 15.89 21.89 19.26
C ASN A 14 14.76 22.90 19.53
N LEU A 15 13.50 22.44 19.60
CA LEU A 15 12.33 23.30 19.87
C LEU A 15 12.09 23.54 21.37
N ILE A 16 12.49 22.61 22.23
CA ILE A 16 12.17 22.59 23.65
C ILE A 16 13.39 22.57 24.58
N GLY A 17 14.61 22.71 24.02
CA GLY A 17 15.88 22.68 24.75
C GLY A 17 16.69 21.45 24.43
N ASN A 18 17.95 21.45 24.90
CA ASN A 18 18.98 20.50 24.46
C ASN A 18 18.74 19.03 24.85
N GLU A 19 17.75 18.73 25.67
CA GLU A 19 17.42 17.34 26.03
C GLU A 19 15.91 17.17 26.11
N PHE A 20 15.34 16.48 25.12
CA PHE A 20 13.99 15.96 25.25
C PHE A 20 14.06 14.62 25.99
N PRO A 21 13.58 14.56 27.26
CA PRO A 21 13.90 13.44 28.14
C PRO A 21 13.07 12.18 27.86
N TYR A 22 12.17 12.21 26.87
CA TYR A 22 11.25 11.11 26.61
C TYR A 22 11.29 10.67 25.17
N TYR A 23 11.25 9.36 24.94
CA TYR A 23 10.89 8.78 23.66
C TYR A 23 9.37 8.98 23.43
N ILE A 24 9.00 9.77 22.44
CA ILE A 24 7.57 10.07 22.18
C ILE A 24 6.88 8.91 21.48
N SER A 25 7.42 8.41 20.38
CA SER A 25 6.88 7.28 19.63
C SER A 25 7.78 6.88 18.47
N GLY A 26 7.92 5.57 18.22
CA GLY A 26 8.47 5.00 16.96
C GLY A 26 7.37 4.56 16.00
N ASN A 27 6.13 4.51 16.47
CA ASN A 27 5.00 4.08 15.65
C ASN A 27 4.27 5.31 15.07
N TRP A 28 4.72 5.77 13.91
CA TRP A 28 4.12 6.86 13.18
C TRP A 28 3.29 6.34 12.02
N ALA A 29 2.11 6.92 11.83
CA ALA A 29 1.28 6.65 10.66
C ALA A 29 2.02 6.93 9.35
N ASP A 30 1.66 6.20 8.29
CA ASP A 30 2.20 6.44 6.94
C ASP A 30 1.94 7.90 6.51
N PRO A 31 2.94 8.60 5.95
CA PRO A 31 2.83 10.02 5.63
C PRO A 31 2.00 10.31 4.37
N SER A 32 1.45 9.32 3.69
CA SER A 32 0.80 9.47 2.37
C SER A 32 -0.35 10.48 2.41
N ARG A 33 -1.22 10.41 3.43
CA ARG A 33 -2.32 11.36 3.60
C ARG A 33 -1.83 12.78 3.88
N ALA A 34 -0.86 12.92 4.78
CA ALA A 34 -0.28 14.23 5.10
C ALA A 34 0.40 14.87 3.88
N LYS A 35 1.10 14.06 3.07
CA LYS A 35 1.71 14.51 1.80
C LYS A 35 0.65 14.96 0.80
N ARG A 36 -0.49 14.25 0.71
CA ARG A 36 -1.56 14.65 -0.19
C ARG A 36 -2.14 16.00 0.20
N ILE A 37 -2.44 16.19 1.47
CA ILE A 37 -2.94 17.46 2.01
C ILE A 37 -1.95 18.59 1.72
N ASP A 38 -0.66 18.40 2.02
CA ASP A 38 0.39 19.39 1.75
C ASP A 38 0.49 19.73 0.25
N ASN A 39 0.44 18.72 -0.61
CA ASN A 39 0.49 18.89 -2.06
C ASN A 39 -0.70 19.68 -2.62
N VAL A 40 -1.90 19.50 -2.08
CA VAL A 40 -3.08 20.26 -2.51
C VAL A 40 -3.03 21.69 -1.98
N LEU A 41 -2.64 21.87 -0.72
CA LEU A 41 -2.68 23.19 -0.06
C LEU A 41 -1.55 24.12 -0.47
N LYS A 42 -0.38 23.61 -0.86
CA LYS A 42 0.79 24.45 -1.19
C LYS A 42 0.54 25.43 -2.33
N ASP A 43 -0.36 25.07 -3.27
CA ASP A 43 -0.65 25.90 -4.46
C ASP A 43 -1.85 26.84 -4.23
N ILE A 44 -2.51 26.74 -3.09
CA ILE A 44 -3.67 27.58 -2.72
C ILE A 44 -3.18 28.81 -1.95
N LYS A 45 -3.27 29.99 -2.56
CA LYS A 45 -2.86 31.26 -1.92
C LYS A 45 -3.83 31.72 -0.84
N GLN A 46 -5.13 31.59 -1.11
CA GLN A 46 -6.22 31.92 -0.17
C GLN A 46 -7.23 30.77 -0.20
N ALA A 47 -7.23 29.96 0.83
CA ALA A 47 -8.13 28.82 0.93
C ALA A 47 -9.57 29.27 1.21
N THR A 48 -10.51 28.73 0.46
CA THR A 48 -11.96 28.91 0.63
C THR A 48 -12.57 27.72 1.37
N ILE A 49 -13.81 27.87 1.83
CA ILE A 49 -14.59 26.77 2.40
C ILE A 49 -14.76 25.64 1.35
N SER A 50 -14.92 26.01 0.06
CA SER A 50 -15.05 25.04 -1.03
C SER A 50 -13.77 24.22 -1.20
N ASP A 51 -12.60 24.83 -1.13
CA ASP A 51 -11.31 24.13 -1.21
C ASP A 51 -11.17 23.11 -0.08
N MET A 52 -11.58 23.47 1.13
CA MET A 52 -11.54 22.55 2.27
C MET A 52 -12.53 21.38 2.12
N LYS A 53 -13.74 21.64 1.61
CA LYS A 53 -14.71 20.58 1.31
C LYS A 53 -14.18 19.63 0.24
N ASN A 54 -13.61 20.15 -0.84
CA ASN A 54 -13.01 19.35 -1.90
C ASN A 54 -11.85 18.51 -1.41
N LEU A 55 -11.00 19.06 -0.54
CA LEU A 55 -9.89 18.33 0.07
C LEU A 55 -10.36 17.20 1.00
N GLN A 56 -11.49 17.39 1.71
CA GLN A 56 -12.08 16.34 2.54
C GLN A 56 -12.63 15.19 1.71
N LEU A 57 -13.10 15.46 0.49
CA LEU A 57 -13.64 14.50 -0.47
C LEU A 57 -12.60 14.04 -1.50
N ASP A 58 -11.33 14.30 -1.25
CA ASP A 58 -10.25 13.87 -2.14
C ASP A 58 -9.90 12.40 -1.89
N TYR A 59 -10.21 11.55 -2.85
CA TYR A 59 -9.96 10.11 -2.84
C TYR A 59 -8.64 9.72 -3.51
N HIS A 60 -7.73 10.66 -3.80
CA HIS A 60 -6.46 10.33 -4.41
C HIS A 60 -5.53 9.60 -3.43
N SER A 61 -5.11 8.40 -3.79
CA SER A 61 -4.23 7.55 -2.99
C SER A 61 -2.75 7.85 -3.25
N ASN A 62 -2.13 8.63 -2.37
CA ASN A 62 -0.68 8.84 -2.42
C ASN A 62 0.13 7.56 -2.13
N LEU A 63 -0.45 6.62 -1.39
CA LEU A 63 0.17 5.32 -1.19
C LEU A 63 0.25 4.56 -2.51
N ALA A 64 -0.88 4.46 -3.21
CA ALA A 64 -0.95 3.79 -4.51
C ALA A 64 -0.06 4.45 -5.56
N SER A 65 -0.09 5.79 -5.66
CA SER A 65 0.75 6.53 -6.61
C SER A 65 2.26 6.34 -6.37
N THR A 66 2.65 5.94 -5.17
CA THR A 66 4.04 5.61 -4.82
C THR A 66 4.35 4.13 -5.09
N LEU A 67 3.45 3.21 -4.72
CA LEU A 67 3.72 1.79 -4.78
C LEU A 67 3.46 1.17 -6.15
N VAL A 68 2.42 1.60 -6.88
CA VAL A 68 2.05 1.00 -8.17
C VAL A 68 3.19 1.06 -9.20
N PRO A 69 3.89 2.19 -9.40
CA PRO A 69 5.05 2.20 -10.29
C PRO A 69 6.12 1.19 -9.89
N SER A 70 6.42 1.06 -8.59
CA SER A 70 7.39 0.08 -8.09
C SER A 70 6.91 -1.35 -8.32
N ILE A 71 5.62 -1.66 -8.09
CA ILE A 71 5.03 -2.97 -8.38
C ILE A 71 5.20 -3.32 -9.86
N LEU A 72 4.87 -2.38 -10.76
CA LEU A 72 4.94 -2.59 -12.21
C LEU A 72 6.39 -2.72 -12.73
N ASN A 73 7.38 -2.22 -12.00
CA ASN A 73 8.80 -2.42 -12.33
C ASN A 73 9.28 -3.85 -12.06
N HIS A 74 8.60 -4.63 -11.20
CA HIS A 74 8.93 -6.00 -10.88
C HIS A 74 8.26 -7.03 -11.80
N THR A 75 7.40 -6.59 -12.74
CA THR A 75 6.63 -7.48 -13.61
C THR A 75 6.29 -6.79 -14.94
N ASP A 76 5.80 -7.58 -15.88
CA ASP A 76 5.21 -7.12 -17.13
C ASP A 76 3.93 -7.90 -17.44
N SER A 77 3.21 -7.48 -18.49
CA SER A 77 1.95 -8.15 -18.88
C SER A 77 2.13 -9.59 -19.35
N ASN A 78 3.32 -9.98 -19.79
CA ASN A 78 3.62 -11.32 -20.28
C ASN A 78 3.92 -12.27 -19.11
N SER A 79 4.58 -11.79 -18.06
CA SER A 79 4.90 -12.59 -16.86
C SER A 79 3.65 -12.96 -16.04
N VAL A 80 2.54 -12.25 -16.25
CA VAL A 80 1.22 -12.58 -15.69
C VAL A 80 0.25 -13.08 -16.76
N TYR A 81 0.76 -13.89 -17.68
CA TYR A 81 -0.03 -14.47 -18.77
C TYR A 81 -1.32 -15.13 -18.27
N GLY A 82 -2.45 -14.83 -18.92
CA GLY A 82 -3.78 -15.27 -18.48
C GLY A 82 -4.42 -14.38 -17.40
N HIS A 83 -3.67 -13.44 -16.82
CA HIS A 83 -4.13 -12.53 -15.77
C HIS A 83 -3.70 -11.07 -16.05
N SER A 84 -3.42 -10.75 -17.31
CA SER A 84 -2.88 -9.43 -17.73
C SER A 84 -3.82 -8.27 -17.45
N GLU A 85 -5.12 -8.49 -17.27
CA GLU A 85 -6.08 -7.48 -16.88
C GLU A 85 -5.77 -6.83 -15.53
N ILE A 86 -5.16 -7.57 -14.59
CA ILE A 86 -4.71 -7.03 -13.30
C ILE A 86 -3.58 -6.01 -13.52
N TYR A 87 -2.59 -6.38 -14.34
CA TYR A 87 -1.50 -5.48 -14.71
C TYR A 87 -2.01 -4.19 -15.35
N PHE A 88 -2.92 -4.31 -16.33
CA PHE A 88 -3.48 -3.14 -17.02
C PHE A 88 -4.42 -2.33 -16.13
N ALA A 89 -5.14 -2.95 -15.19
CA ALA A 89 -5.96 -2.24 -14.22
C ALA A 89 -5.10 -1.31 -13.34
N LEU A 90 -3.94 -1.79 -12.87
CA LEU A 90 -2.99 -0.96 -12.12
C LEU A 90 -2.31 0.09 -13.01
N LYS A 91 -1.83 -0.30 -14.19
CA LYS A 91 -1.08 0.57 -15.11
C LYS A 91 -1.88 1.79 -15.58
N ASN A 92 -3.16 1.59 -15.84
CA ASN A 92 -4.04 2.62 -16.40
C ASN A 92 -4.85 3.37 -15.32
N TRP A 93 -4.62 3.07 -14.04
CA TRP A 93 -5.33 3.71 -12.95
C TRP A 93 -4.76 5.07 -12.60
N ASN A 94 -5.62 6.05 -12.37
CA ASN A 94 -5.26 7.42 -11.98
C ASN A 94 -5.06 7.61 -10.47
N TYR A 95 -5.04 6.52 -9.72
CA TYR A 95 -4.89 6.50 -8.25
C TYR A 95 -6.05 7.14 -7.47
N VAL A 96 -7.20 7.34 -8.09
CA VAL A 96 -8.41 7.82 -7.41
C VAL A 96 -9.23 6.63 -6.92
N GLU A 97 -9.45 6.55 -5.62
CA GLU A 97 -10.20 5.47 -4.95
C GLU A 97 -11.72 5.76 -4.96
N SER A 98 -12.28 6.09 -6.14
CA SER A 98 -13.72 6.24 -6.29
C SER A 98 -14.45 4.90 -6.17
N PRO A 99 -15.75 4.88 -5.79
CA PRO A 99 -16.51 3.64 -5.68
C PRO A 99 -16.48 2.77 -6.95
N GLU A 100 -16.44 3.39 -8.12
CA GLU A 100 -16.42 2.68 -9.42
C GLU A 100 -15.02 2.22 -9.85
N SER A 101 -13.97 2.50 -9.05
CA SER A 101 -12.59 2.26 -9.44
C SER A 101 -12.23 0.76 -9.39
N VAL A 102 -11.94 0.18 -10.55
CA VAL A 102 -11.36 -1.16 -10.69
C VAL A 102 -9.92 -1.17 -10.15
N GLY A 103 -9.12 -0.15 -10.50
CA GLY A 103 -7.71 -0.06 -10.08
C GLY A 103 -7.55 0.00 -8.56
N ALA A 104 -8.46 0.69 -7.86
CA ALA A 104 -8.47 0.75 -6.41
C ALA A 104 -8.69 -0.65 -5.80
N LEU A 105 -9.71 -1.37 -6.24
CA LEU A 105 -9.97 -2.71 -5.73
C LEU A 105 -8.81 -3.66 -6.01
N VAL A 106 -8.29 -3.65 -7.24
CA VAL A 106 -7.12 -4.46 -7.62
C VAL A 106 -5.92 -4.14 -6.73
N PHE A 107 -5.63 -2.86 -6.48
CA PHE A 107 -4.52 -2.43 -5.65
C PHE A 107 -4.63 -2.92 -4.20
N HIS A 108 -5.80 -2.77 -3.58
CA HIS A 108 -6.00 -3.18 -2.19
C HIS A 108 -5.95 -4.71 -2.03
N VAL A 109 -6.54 -5.46 -2.96
CA VAL A 109 -6.43 -6.93 -2.96
C VAL A 109 -4.99 -7.39 -3.22
N PHE A 110 -4.28 -6.71 -4.14
CA PHE A 110 -2.85 -6.97 -4.35
C PHE A 110 -2.04 -6.76 -3.08
N LEU A 111 -2.24 -5.65 -2.35
CA LEU A 111 -1.52 -5.41 -1.09
C LEU A 111 -1.77 -6.53 -0.07
N MET A 112 -3.00 -6.99 0.06
CA MET A 112 -3.33 -8.12 0.95
C MET A 112 -2.61 -9.40 0.51
N SER A 113 -2.63 -9.72 -0.78
CA SER A 113 -1.96 -10.90 -1.35
C SER A 113 -0.45 -10.81 -1.18
N PHE A 114 0.14 -9.64 -1.40
CA PHE A 114 1.58 -9.42 -1.28
C PHE A 114 2.05 -9.49 0.19
N ILE A 115 1.30 -8.90 1.14
CA ILE A 115 1.58 -9.05 2.57
C ILE A 115 1.54 -10.52 2.97
N LYS A 116 0.54 -11.24 2.49
CA LYS A 116 0.43 -12.68 2.75
C LYS A 116 1.60 -13.45 2.16
N SER A 117 1.97 -13.17 0.92
CA SER A 117 3.08 -13.83 0.22
C SER A 117 4.43 -13.62 0.91
N ILE A 118 4.66 -12.42 1.50
CA ILE A 118 5.93 -12.06 2.13
C ILE A 118 6.05 -12.55 3.59
N TYR A 119 4.94 -12.69 4.32
CA TYR A 119 5.03 -12.85 5.78
C TYR A 119 4.31 -14.07 6.34
N SER A 120 3.41 -14.71 5.55
CA SER A 120 2.54 -15.72 6.15
C SER A 120 3.23 -17.02 6.49
N ASP A 121 4.29 -17.37 5.84
CA ASP A 121 5.03 -18.60 6.05
C ASP A 121 5.73 -18.64 7.40
N GLU A 122 6.40 -17.55 7.82
CA GLU A 122 7.02 -17.45 9.15
C GLU A 122 6.01 -17.09 10.23
N ILE A 123 5.11 -16.14 9.97
CA ILE A 123 4.17 -15.69 11.01
C ILE A 123 3.21 -16.81 11.44
N ASN A 124 2.80 -17.68 10.51
CA ASN A 124 1.96 -18.84 10.85
C ASN A 124 2.68 -19.89 11.71
N LEU A 125 4.01 -19.88 11.77
CA LEU A 125 4.75 -20.74 12.71
C LEU A 125 4.53 -20.36 14.18
N LEU A 126 4.09 -19.13 14.43
CA LEU A 126 3.79 -18.64 15.78
C LEU A 126 2.44 -19.16 16.29
N GLY A 127 1.59 -19.71 15.42
CA GLY A 127 0.30 -20.28 15.73
C GLY A 127 -0.87 -19.64 14.98
N ASP A 128 -2.07 -20.18 15.17
CA ASP A 128 -3.29 -19.71 14.52
C ASP A 128 -3.60 -18.26 14.91
N ASN A 129 -4.12 -17.48 13.96
CA ASN A 129 -4.53 -16.09 14.10
C ASN A 129 -3.39 -15.05 14.22
N TYR A 130 -2.12 -15.43 14.36
CA TYR A 130 -1.03 -14.46 14.44
C TYR A 130 -0.89 -13.64 13.15
N PHE A 131 -1.09 -14.27 11.99
CA PHE A 131 -1.05 -13.57 10.72
C PHE A 131 -2.18 -12.52 10.59
N GLU A 132 -3.38 -12.80 11.09
CA GLU A 132 -4.49 -11.85 11.09
C GLU A 132 -4.16 -10.60 11.94
N ILE A 133 -3.64 -10.80 13.16
CA ILE A 133 -3.19 -9.72 14.03
C ILE A 133 -2.06 -8.92 13.35
N PHE A 134 -1.05 -9.61 12.79
CA PHE A 134 0.08 -9.00 12.12
C PHE A 134 -0.37 -8.16 10.91
N SER A 135 -1.24 -8.70 10.07
CA SER A 135 -1.75 -8.01 8.87
C SER A 135 -2.57 -6.76 9.20
N SER A 136 -3.07 -6.64 10.43
CA SER A 136 -3.76 -5.43 10.90
C SER A 136 -2.83 -4.23 11.13
N LEU A 137 -1.51 -4.44 11.22
CA LEU A 137 -0.49 -3.41 11.43
C LEU A 137 -0.16 -2.62 10.15
N LYS A 138 -1.19 -2.12 9.47
CA LYS A 138 -1.12 -1.53 8.12
C LYS A 138 -0.03 -0.47 7.94
N TYR A 139 0.19 0.40 8.93
CA TYR A 139 1.18 1.49 8.80
C TYR A 139 2.63 0.98 8.79
N PHE A 140 2.91 -0.04 9.59
CA PHE A 140 4.20 -0.70 9.63
C PHE A 140 4.44 -1.48 8.33
N LEU A 141 3.45 -2.25 7.90
CA LEU A 141 3.51 -3.07 6.69
C LEU A 141 3.69 -2.22 5.43
N ASN A 142 2.93 -1.14 5.25
CA ASN A 142 3.08 -0.24 4.10
C ASN A 142 4.50 0.34 3.99
N ARG A 143 5.14 0.62 5.10
CA ARG A 143 6.53 1.09 5.14
C ARG A 143 7.49 0.01 4.66
N ASN A 144 7.35 -1.22 5.20
CA ASN A 144 8.22 -2.34 4.83
C ASN A 144 8.03 -2.76 3.37
N ILE A 145 6.80 -2.85 2.90
CA ILE A 145 6.49 -3.15 1.49
C ILE A 145 7.16 -2.14 0.56
N ARG A 146 7.14 -0.86 0.90
CA ARG A 146 7.84 0.17 0.11
C ARG A 146 9.35 -0.09 0.04
N GLU A 147 9.98 -0.45 1.14
CA GLU A 147 11.41 -0.77 1.17
C GLU A 147 11.71 -2.02 0.34
N ILE A 148 10.91 -3.08 0.46
CA ILE A 148 11.05 -4.32 -0.33
C ILE A 148 10.93 -4.03 -1.82
N LEU A 149 9.88 -3.32 -2.25
CA LEU A 149 9.65 -2.97 -3.66
C LEU A 149 10.72 -2.00 -4.22
N ASN A 150 11.44 -1.28 -3.38
CA ASN A 150 12.55 -0.41 -3.78
C ASN A 150 13.92 -1.11 -3.78
N GLY A 151 13.94 -2.44 -3.63
CA GLY A 151 15.15 -3.26 -3.71
C GLY A 151 15.87 -3.46 -2.38
N ASN A 152 15.33 -2.97 -1.26
CA ASN A 152 15.81 -3.29 0.08
C ASN A 152 15.21 -4.63 0.54
N SER A 153 15.42 -5.69 -0.27
CA SER A 153 14.93 -7.03 0.05
C SER A 153 15.63 -7.56 1.31
N ASN A 154 14.89 -8.33 2.06
CA ASN A 154 15.34 -9.02 3.27
C ASN A 154 14.95 -10.50 3.21
N SER A 155 15.28 -11.25 4.23
CA SER A 155 14.99 -12.69 4.32
C SER A 155 13.49 -13.04 4.28
N TRP A 156 12.59 -12.09 4.53
CA TRP A 156 11.15 -12.29 4.45
C TRP A 156 10.60 -12.49 3.03
N VAL A 157 11.42 -12.24 2.01
CA VAL A 157 11.00 -12.43 0.60
C VAL A 157 11.03 -13.88 0.18
N ASP A 158 11.88 -14.67 0.82
CA ASP A 158 12.03 -16.09 0.57
C ASP A 158 10.94 -16.89 1.30
N ASP A 159 10.26 -17.81 0.60
CA ASP A 159 9.27 -18.70 1.23
C ASP A 159 10.00 -19.88 1.90
N ILE A 160 10.02 -19.89 3.22
CA ILE A 160 10.71 -20.94 4.02
C ILE A 160 10.15 -22.35 3.80
N LYS A 161 9.03 -22.51 3.11
CA LYS A 161 8.43 -23.79 2.78
C LYS A 161 9.00 -24.37 1.49
N THR A 162 9.66 -23.57 0.67
CA THR A 162 10.35 -24.05 -0.53
C THR A 162 11.81 -24.36 -0.19
N ASN A 163 12.29 -25.56 -0.56
CA ASN A 163 13.65 -26.01 -0.23
C ASN A 163 14.61 -25.95 -1.41
N ASP A 164 14.09 -25.76 -2.60
CA ASP A 164 14.81 -25.89 -3.88
C ASP A 164 14.92 -24.56 -4.62
N LYS A 165 14.37 -23.49 -4.05
CA LYS A 165 14.33 -22.16 -4.65
C LYS A 165 14.41 -21.09 -3.56
N ILE A 166 15.09 -19.98 -3.88
CA ILE A 166 15.06 -18.73 -3.12
C ILE A 166 14.21 -17.76 -3.94
N GLU A 167 13.10 -17.32 -3.38
CA GLU A 167 12.19 -16.41 -4.05
C GLU A 167 12.76 -15.00 -4.13
N THR A 168 12.47 -14.36 -5.25
CA THR A 168 12.80 -12.96 -5.48
C THR A 168 11.57 -12.06 -5.30
N VAL A 169 11.77 -10.74 -5.17
CA VAL A 169 10.66 -9.78 -5.16
C VAL A 169 9.81 -9.89 -6.43
N ASN A 170 10.44 -10.17 -7.59
CA ASN A 170 9.72 -10.38 -8.85
C ASN A 170 8.80 -11.59 -8.80
N ASP A 171 9.26 -12.69 -8.17
CA ASP A 171 8.44 -13.89 -7.98
C ASP A 171 7.24 -13.58 -7.07
N GLN A 172 7.47 -12.91 -5.95
CA GLN A 172 6.42 -12.56 -4.98
C GLN A 172 5.40 -11.58 -5.58
N VAL A 173 5.84 -10.58 -6.33
CA VAL A 173 4.93 -9.64 -7.04
C VAL A 173 4.09 -10.40 -8.06
N ARG A 174 4.71 -11.23 -8.91
CA ARG A 174 3.99 -12.03 -9.91
C ARG A 174 2.95 -12.95 -9.29
N ASN A 175 3.33 -13.70 -8.27
CA ASN A 175 2.44 -14.63 -7.57
C ASN A 175 1.27 -13.86 -6.93
N SER A 176 1.55 -12.72 -6.30
CA SER A 176 0.52 -11.86 -5.69
C SER A 176 -0.47 -11.26 -6.70
N LEU A 177 -0.01 -10.94 -7.92
CA LEU A 177 -0.91 -10.49 -9.00
C LEU A 177 -1.83 -11.63 -9.47
N ILE A 178 -1.31 -12.85 -9.58
CA ILE A 178 -2.10 -14.05 -9.93
C ILE A 178 -3.13 -14.33 -8.82
N ASP A 179 -2.71 -14.30 -7.57
CA ASP A 179 -3.62 -14.48 -6.41
C ASP A 179 -4.68 -13.40 -6.34
N THR A 180 -4.33 -12.15 -6.68
CA THR A 180 -5.28 -11.04 -6.80
C THR A 180 -6.36 -11.35 -7.84
N HIS A 181 -5.97 -11.80 -9.02
CA HIS A 181 -6.92 -12.20 -10.06
C HIS A 181 -7.84 -13.31 -9.58
N ASN A 182 -7.27 -14.36 -9.00
CA ASN A 182 -8.03 -15.50 -8.49
C ASN A 182 -9.03 -15.09 -7.43
N TYR A 183 -8.61 -14.23 -6.50
CA TYR A 183 -9.48 -13.67 -5.46
C TYR A 183 -10.63 -12.87 -6.07
N LEU A 184 -10.33 -11.94 -6.96
CA LEU A 184 -11.34 -11.06 -7.58
C LEU A 184 -12.32 -11.87 -8.44
N THR A 185 -11.83 -12.81 -9.22
CA THR A 185 -12.68 -13.71 -10.03
C THR A 185 -13.62 -14.53 -9.15
N LYS A 186 -13.12 -15.04 -8.03
CA LYS A 186 -13.91 -15.84 -7.08
C LYS A 186 -15.00 -15.02 -6.39
N HIS A 187 -14.72 -13.79 -5.99
CA HIS A 187 -15.62 -12.99 -5.14
C HIS A 187 -16.49 -12.00 -5.92
N PHE A 188 -16.05 -11.52 -7.09
CA PHE A 188 -16.73 -10.51 -7.91
C PHE A 188 -17.05 -11.01 -9.32
N GLY A 189 -16.68 -12.28 -9.63
CA GLY A 189 -16.88 -12.88 -10.95
C GLY A 189 -15.76 -12.56 -11.95
N PRO A 190 -15.76 -13.26 -13.11
CA PRO A 190 -14.66 -13.15 -14.09
C PRO A 190 -14.68 -11.86 -14.91
N ASN A 191 -15.76 -11.10 -14.88
CA ASN A 191 -15.85 -9.84 -15.61
C ASN A 191 -15.30 -8.69 -14.77
N LYS A 192 -14.15 -8.12 -15.19
CA LYS A 192 -13.51 -7.01 -14.50
C LYS A 192 -14.37 -5.75 -14.33
N SER A 193 -15.43 -5.58 -15.14
CA SER A 193 -16.36 -4.45 -14.96
C SER A 193 -17.16 -4.53 -13.66
N ASN A 194 -17.19 -5.72 -13.03
CA ASN A 194 -17.82 -5.95 -11.73
C ASN A 194 -16.84 -5.69 -10.57
N TRP A 195 -15.55 -5.46 -10.84
CA TRP A 195 -14.53 -5.22 -9.80
C TRP A 195 -14.54 -3.76 -9.38
N LYS A 196 -15.48 -3.39 -8.56
CA LYS A 196 -15.66 -2.02 -8.10
C LYS A 196 -15.24 -1.87 -6.65
N TRP A 197 -14.48 -0.83 -6.36
CA TRP A 197 -14.01 -0.55 -4.99
C TRP A 197 -15.16 -0.39 -3.99
N GLY A 198 -16.23 0.29 -4.38
CA GLY A 198 -17.40 0.51 -3.53
C GLY A 198 -18.13 -0.77 -3.13
N ASP A 199 -18.07 -1.84 -3.95
CA ASP A 199 -18.71 -3.11 -3.63
C ASP A 199 -17.94 -3.91 -2.56
N ALA A 200 -16.63 -3.64 -2.41
CA ALA A 200 -15.76 -4.27 -1.42
C ALA A 200 -15.59 -3.41 -0.15
N HIS A 201 -15.68 -2.08 -0.29
CA HIS A 201 -15.43 -1.13 0.80
C HIS A 201 -16.75 -0.46 1.21
N THR A 202 -17.62 -1.24 1.83
CA THR A 202 -18.91 -0.78 2.35
C THR A 202 -18.78 -0.31 3.80
N ALA A 203 -19.42 0.82 4.12
CA ALA A 203 -19.62 1.21 5.52
C ALA A 203 -20.75 0.34 6.10
N THR A 204 -20.42 -0.51 7.06
CA THR A 204 -21.36 -1.32 7.85
C THR A 204 -21.53 -0.73 9.22
#